data_ff5cfb374d575a2d3d8952d1483201e0
#
_entry.id   ff5cfb374d575a2d3d8952d1483201e0
#
_cell.length_a   1.000
_cell.length_b   1.000
_cell.length_c   1.000
_cell.angle_alpha   90.00
_cell.angle_beta   90.00
_cell.angle_gamma   90.00
#
_symmetry.space_group_name_H-M   'P 1'
#
loop_
_entity.id
_entity.type
_entity.pdbx_description
1 polymer ?
#
loop_
_entity_poly.entity_id
_entity_poly.type
_entity_poly.pdbx_seq_one_letter_code
_entity_poly.pdbx_strand_id
1 'polypeptide(L)'
;TERYLAAQTAPKPRKKWPYVLAALAVLCAAYNIYDSIRTIGRQFDGVYNRINQMECSMSNQVYSISGQVEEILKQQNALTADYGTELVSAGLSKNTVTFSVYAVPKTYVEGMRVEFSVDNGRDANSKTVLSEPDQNGQPVSEKFSAELTCELTDDIAITAVFIMPDGTRQTQPLQTY
;
A
#
# COMPACT_ATOMS: atom_id res chain seq x y z
N THR A 1 -11.69 92.47 -56.36
CA THR A 1 -12.00 92.15 -54.92
C THR A 1 -12.53 90.71 -54.72
N GLU A 2 -12.96 89.97 -55.77
CA GLU A 2 -13.52 88.63 -55.64
C GLU A 2 -12.50 87.47 -55.59
N ARG A 3 -11.26 87.70 -56.02
CA ARG A 3 -10.23 86.60 -56.00
C ARG A 3 -9.63 86.29 -54.63
N TYR A 4 -9.80 87.22 -53.67
CA TYR A 4 -9.27 86.97 -52.28
C TYR A 4 -10.18 86.15 -51.39
N LEU A 5 -11.44 86.07 -51.72
CA LEU A 5 -12.42 85.34 -50.93
C LEU A 5 -12.44 83.82 -51.27
N ALA A 6 -11.99 83.41 -52.44
CA ALA A 6 -11.96 82.02 -52.90
C ALA A 6 -10.80 81.20 -52.28
N ALA A 7 -9.78 81.83 -51.67
CA ALA A 7 -8.60 81.17 -51.15
C ALA A 7 -8.77 80.69 -49.66
N GLN A 8 -9.87 81.09 -48.99
CA GLN A 8 -10.10 80.82 -47.57
C GLN A 8 -10.96 79.53 -47.26
N THR A 9 -11.49 78.91 -48.30
CA THR A 9 -12.41 77.77 -48.13
C THR A 9 -11.85 76.39 -48.57
N ALA A 10 -10.52 76.28 -48.71
CA ALA A 10 -9.93 74.98 -48.97
C ALA A 10 -9.98 74.11 -47.60
N PRO A 11 -10.69 72.99 -47.55
CA PRO A 11 -10.72 72.21 -46.36
C PRO A 11 -9.31 71.70 -46.08
N LYS A 12 -8.76 72.04 -44.88
CA LYS A 12 -7.49 71.48 -44.41
C LYS A 12 -7.54 69.96 -44.47
N PRO A 13 -6.54 69.30 -45.08
CA PRO A 13 -6.50 67.83 -45.08
C PRO A 13 -6.47 67.32 -43.67
N ARG A 14 -7.54 66.62 -43.23
CA ARG A 14 -7.60 65.96 -41.93
C ARG A 14 -6.47 64.93 -41.89
N LYS A 15 -5.44 65.23 -41.10
CA LYS A 15 -4.37 64.25 -40.84
C LYS A 15 -4.98 62.96 -40.40
N LYS A 16 -4.95 61.92 -41.23
CA LYS A 16 -5.48 60.54 -40.87
C LYS A 16 -4.60 59.83 -39.88
N TRP A 17 -3.52 60.40 -39.43
CA TRP A 17 -2.51 59.87 -38.52
C TRP A 17 -3.07 59.46 -37.14
N PRO A 18 -3.94 60.24 -36.48
CA PRO A 18 -4.50 59.81 -35.17
C PRO A 18 -5.36 58.57 -35.29
N TYR A 19 -6.04 58.33 -36.41
CA TYR A 19 -6.85 57.10 -36.58
C TYR A 19 -5.94 55.87 -36.80
N VAL A 20 -4.79 56.02 -37.44
CA VAL A 20 -3.81 54.92 -37.59
C VAL A 20 -3.20 54.56 -36.25
N LEU A 21 -2.85 55.54 -35.42
CA LEU A 21 -2.34 55.30 -34.07
C LEU A 21 -3.40 54.60 -33.15
N ALA A 22 -4.65 55.04 -33.25
CA ALA A 22 -5.73 54.41 -32.52
C ALA A 22 -5.96 52.94 -32.93
N ALA A 23 -5.94 52.65 -34.24
CA ALA A 23 -6.05 51.29 -34.75
C ALA A 23 -4.88 50.42 -34.31
N LEU A 24 -3.65 50.95 -34.29
CA LEU A 24 -2.46 50.23 -33.81
C LEU A 24 -2.54 49.94 -32.30
N ALA A 25 -3.03 50.91 -31.51
CA ALA A 25 -3.25 50.70 -30.06
C ALA A 25 -4.28 49.60 -29.76
N VAL A 26 -5.38 49.56 -30.53
CA VAL A 26 -6.40 48.50 -30.42
C VAL A 26 -5.85 47.14 -30.79
N LEU A 27 -5.04 47.04 -31.85
CA LEU A 27 -4.37 45.79 -32.23
C LEU A 27 -3.40 45.29 -31.15
N CYS A 28 -2.60 46.22 -30.57
CA CYS A 28 -1.71 45.85 -29.45
C CYS A 28 -2.48 45.40 -28.24
N ALA A 29 -3.58 46.02 -27.87
CA ALA A 29 -4.44 45.61 -26.78
C ALA A 29 -5.05 44.22 -27.03
N ALA A 30 -5.58 43.97 -28.22
CA ALA A 30 -6.12 42.67 -28.61
C ALA A 30 -5.06 41.57 -28.58
N TYR A 31 -3.85 41.85 -29.01
CA TYR A 31 -2.73 40.90 -28.94
C TYR A 31 -2.35 40.56 -27.48
N ASN A 32 -2.26 41.56 -26.63
CA ASN A 32 -1.98 41.33 -25.20
C ASN A 32 -3.06 40.49 -24.50
N ILE A 33 -4.33 40.73 -24.82
CA ILE A 33 -5.45 39.93 -24.27
C ILE A 33 -5.36 38.48 -24.78
N TYR A 34 -5.08 38.30 -26.07
CA TYR A 34 -4.93 36.95 -26.65
C TYR A 34 -3.78 36.18 -26.02
N ASP A 35 -2.62 36.83 -25.84
CA ASP A 35 -1.45 36.19 -25.20
C ASP A 35 -1.71 35.85 -23.72
N SER A 36 -2.42 36.74 -22.99
CA SER A 36 -2.85 36.48 -21.60
C SER A 36 -3.78 35.28 -21.50
N ILE A 37 -4.78 35.15 -22.37
CA ILE A 37 -5.70 34.03 -22.41
C ILE A 37 -4.95 32.72 -22.69
N ARG A 38 -4.01 32.74 -23.64
CA ARG A 38 -3.20 31.60 -24.00
C ARG A 38 -2.29 31.14 -22.85
N THR A 39 -1.72 32.11 -22.13
CA THR A 39 -0.87 31.84 -20.97
C THR A 39 -1.67 31.26 -19.81
N ILE A 40 -2.86 31.77 -19.54
CA ILE A 40 -3.79 31.24 -18.52
C ILE A 40 -4.19 29.81 -18.88
N GLY A 41 -4.53 29.52 -20.13
CA GLY A 41 -4.87 28.16 -20.58
C GLY A 41 -3.75 27.15 -20.27
N ARG A 42 -2.49 27.49 -20.56
CA ARG A 42 -1.33 26.64 -20.26
C ARG A 42 -1.12 26.43 -18.76
N GLN A 43 -1.42 27.42 -17.93
CA GLN A 43 -1.34 27.30 -16.48
C GLN A 43 -2.43 26.37 -15.93
N PHE A 44 -3.65 26.46 -16.48
CA PHE A 44 -4.75 25.56 -16.11
C PHE A 44 -4.45 24.10 -16.47
N ASP A 45 -3.89 23.82 -17.65
CA ASP A 45 -3.47 22.47 -18.02
C ASP A 45 -2.41 21.92 -17.07
N GLY A 46 -1.46 22.78 -16.65
CA GLY A 46 -0.45 22.42 -15.66
C GLY A 46 -1.01 22.10 -14.27
N VAL A 47 -2.02 22.85 -13.82
CA VAL A 47 -2.70 22.61 -12.54
C VAL A 47 -3.54 21.32 -12.60
N TYR A 48 -4.26 21.10 -13.69
CA TYR A 48 -5.07 19.90 -13.87
C TYR A 48 -4.21 18.62 -13.86
N ASN A 49 -3.07 18.64 -14.54
CA ASN A 49 -2.12 17.54 -14.52
C ASN A 49 -1.52 17.29 -13.14
N ARG A 50 -1.25 18.35 -12.37
CA ARG A 50 -0.77 18.21 -10.97
C ARG A 50 -1.83 17.65 -10.04
N ILE A 51 -3.10 18.05 -10.21
CA ILE A 51 -4.21 17.51 -9.43
C ILE A 51 -4.35 16.00 -9.70
N ASN A 52 -4.36 15.59 -10.97
CA ASN A 52 -4.44 14.17 -11.32
C ASN A 52 -3.24 13.35 -10.78
N GLN A 53 -2.03 13.92 -10.83
CA GLN A 53 -0.85 13.28 -10.23
C GLN A 53 -0.96 13.17 -8.70
N MET A 54 -1.49 14.21 -8.04
CA MET A 54 -1.72 14.18 -6.59
C MET A 54 -2.78 13.14 -6.23
N GLU A 55 -3.85 13.05 -6.99
CA GLU A 55 -4.93 12.07 -6.76
C GLU A 55 -4.41 10.63 -6.89
N CYS A 56 -3.64 10.32 -7.94
CA CYS A 56 -2.98 9.03 -8.09
C CYS A 56 -1.97 8.75 -6.95
N SER A 57 -1.19 9.75 -6.55
CA SER A 57 -0.22 9.62 -5.46
C SER A 57 -0.91 9.40 -4.12
N MET A 58 -1.99 10.13 -3.83
CA MET A 58 -2.78 9.94 -2.61
C MET A 58 -3.44 8.57 -2.57
N SER A 59 -4.03 8.10 -3.68
CA SER A 59 -4.58 6.75 -3.74
C SER A 59 -3.53 5.69 -3.42
N ASN A 60 -2.36 5.77 -4.03
CA ASN A 60 -1.27 4.83 -3.78
C ASN A 60 -0.78 4.88 -2.32
N GLN A 61 -0.72 6.07 -1.72
CA GLN A 61 -0.36 6.23 -0.30
C GLN A 61 -1.42 5.64 0.62
N VAL A 62 -2.71 5.85 0.33
CA VAL A 62 -3.82 5.27 1.12
C VAL A 62 -3.78 3.75 1.07
N TYR A 63 -3.58 3.13 -0.11
CA TYR A 63 -3.43 1.68 -0.23
C TYR A 63 -2.21 1.17 0.54
N SER A 64 -1.07 1.86 0.46
CA SER A 64 0.13 1.50 1.22
C SER A 64 -0.07 1.59 2.72
N ILE A 65 -0.71 2.66 3.21
CA ILE A 65 -1.03 2.84 4.63
C ILE A 65 -2.01 1.77 5.11
N SER A 66 -3.05 1.47 4.31
CA SER A 66 -4.02 0.42 4.66
C SER A 66 -3.35 -0.94 4.81
N GLY A 67 -2.43 -1.30 3.90
CA GLY A 67 -1.65 -2.53 4.01
C GLY A 67 -0.75 -2.56 5.24
N GLN A 68 -0.06 -1.46 5.55
CA GLN A 68 0.78 -1.36 6.75
C GLN A 68 -0.04 -1.44 8.05
N VAL A 69 -1.20 -0.78 8.09
CA VAL A 69 -2.10 -0.84 9.25
C VAL A 69 -2.63 -2.26 9.47
N GLU A 70 -3.02 -2.95 8.39
CA GLU A 70 -3.46 -4.34 8.49
C GLU A 70 -2.34 -5.25 9.00
N GLU A 71 -1.12 -5.07 8.53
CA GLU A 71 0.05 -5.83 8.99
C GLU A 71 0.38 -5.53 10.46
N ILE A 72 0.34 -4.26 10.87
CA ILE A 72 0.53 -3.87 12.28
C ILE A 72 -0.56 -4.47 13.17
N LEU A 73 -1.82 -4.46 12.73
CA LEU A 73 -2.92 -5.07 13.48
C LEU A 73 -2.76 -6.59 13.59
N LYS A 74 -2.34 -7.27 12.52
CA LYS A 74 -1.99 -8.71 12.59
C LYS A 74 -0.85 -8.97 13.56
N GLN A 75 0.20 -8.17 13.54
CA GLN A 75 1.32 -8.30 14.48
C GLN A 75 0.93 -7.99 15.93
N GLN A 76 0.08 -6.99 16.17
CA GLN A 76 -0.41 -6.68 17.52
C GLN A 76 -1.28 -7.78 18.10
N ASN A 77 -2.13 -8.38 17.27
CA ASN A 77 -3.02 -9.49 17.66
C ASN A 77 -2.33 -10.86 17.62
N ALA A 78 -1.11 -10.95 17.08
CA ALA A 78 -0.36 -12.20 17.07
C ALA A 78 -0.02 -12.62 18.50
N LEU A 79 -0.28 -13.87 18.83
CA LEU A 79 0.07 -14.50 20.11
C LEU A 79 1.56 -14.84 20.19
N THR A 80 2.23 -14.86 19.03
CA THR A 80 3.63 -15.20 18.86
C THR A 80 4.52 -13.96 18.75
N ALA A 81 5.68 -13.99 19.40
CA ALA A 81 6.76 -13.05 19.21
C ALA A 81 7.54 -13.39 17.93
N ASP A 82 7.69 -14.70 17.67
CA ASP A 82 8.36 -15.23 16.48
C ASP A 82 7.75 -16.59 16.11
N TYR A 83 7.72 -16.94 14.83
CA TYR A 83 7.31 -18.24 14.34
C TYR A 83 7.91 -18.50 12.96
N GLY A 84 7.99 -19.76 12.59
CA GLY A 84 8.41 -20.15 11.25
C GLY A 84 7.92 -21.54 10.88
N THR A 85 7.82 -21.72 9.57
CA THR A 85 7.47 -23.02 8.96
C THR A 85 8.46 -23.28 7.83
N GLU A 86 9.07 -24.45 7.83
CA GLU A 86 10.05 -24.88 6.83
C GLU A 86 9.66 -26.24 6.27
N LEU A 87 9.73 -26.35 4.94
CA LEU A 87 9.56 -27.63 4.26
C LEU A 87 10.81 -28.50 4.45
N VAL A 88 10.71 -29.56 5.20
CA VAL A 88 11.81 -30.50 5.47
C VAL A 88 11.97 -31.51 4.35
N SER A 89 10.85 -32.11 3.93
CA SER A 89 10.87 -33.14 2.88
C SER A 89 9.54 -33.24 2.15
N ALA A 90 9.61 -33.65 0.89
CA ALA A 90 8.46 -34.02 0.07
C ALA A 90 8.67 -35.40 -0.55
N GLY A 91 7.80 -36.34 -0.19
CA GLY A 91 7.82 -37.71 -0.68
C GLY A 91 6.80 -37.92 -1.79
N LEU A 92 7.18 -37.62 -3.04
CA LEU A 92 6.26 -37.73 -4.19
C LEU A 92 5.68 -39.11 -4.40
N SER A 93 6.45 -40.17 -4.07
CA SER A 93 5.99 -41.59 -4.22
C SER A 93 4.90 -41.95 -3.20
N LYS A 94 4.88 -41.28 -2.04
CA LYS A 94 3.88 -41.49 -0.96
C LYS A 94 2.87 -40.35 -0.89
N ASN A 95 3.01 -39.36 -1.75
CA ASN A 95 2.19 -38.13 -1.74
C ASN A 95 2.17 -37.45 -0.35
N THR A 96 3.33 -37.38 0.31
CA THR A 96 3.44 -36.82 1.67
C THR A 96 4.43 -35.67 1.71
N VAL A 97 4.17 -34.71 2.58
CA VAL A 97 5.02 -33.56 2.86
C VAL A 97 5.24 -33.43 4.36
N THR A 98 6.47 -33.09 4.76
CA THR A 98 6.84 -32.87 6.15
C THR A 98 7.32 -31.45 6.35
N PHE A 99 6.73 -30.77 7.31
CA PHE A 99 7.08 -29.41 7.73
C PHE A 99 7.73 -29.43 9.10
N SER A 100 8.79 -28.66 9.28
CA SER A 100 9.29 -28.25 10.59
C SER A 100 8.65 -26.92 10.94
N VAL A 101 7.99 -26.86 12.09
CA VAL A 101 7.28 -25.66 12.55
C VAL A 101 7.80 -25.27 13.92
N TYR A 102 7.89 -23.95 14.16
CA TYR A 102 8.17 -23.45 15.49
C TYR A 102 7.34 -22.20 15.79
N ALA A 103 7.13 -21.96 17.08
CA ALA A 103 6.49 -20.77 17.60
C ALA A 103 7.08 -20.35 18.95
N VAL A 104 7.27 -19.05 19.13
CA VAL A 104 7.68 -18.42 20.37
C VAL A 104 6.53 -17.54 20.83
N PRO A 105 5.87 -17.82 21.97
CA PRO A 105 4.78 -16.99 22.46
C PRO A 105 5.30 -15.62 22.91
N LYS A 106 4.50 -14.57 22.78
CA LYS A 106 4.81 -13.24 23.35
C LYS A 106 4.85 -13.26 24.88
N THR A 107 4.04 -14.11 25.46
CA THR A 107 3.98 -14.30 26.92
C THR A 107 4.05 -15.78 27.21
N TYR A 108 5.15 -16.20 27.82
CA TYR A 108 5.30 -17.58 28.29
C TYR A 108 4.73 -17.72 29.69
N VAL A 109 3.99 -18.80 29.92
CA VAL A 109 3.49 -19.20 31.23
C VAL A 109 3.98 -20.62 31.53
N GLU A 110 4.51 -20.85 32.71
CA GLU A 110 4.98 -22.17 33.09
C GLU A 110 3.84 -23.22 33.00
N GLY A 111 4.10 -24.36 32.35
CA GLY A 111 3.09 -25.37 32.05
C GLY A 111 2.28 -25.12 30.79
N MET A 112 2.56 -24.05 30.05
CA MET A 112 2.00 -23.82 28.71
C MET A 112 2.37 -24.95 27.75
N ARG A 113 1.45 -25.30 26.88
CA ARG A 113 1.63 -26.30 25.81
C ARG A 113 1.24 -25.67 24.48
N VAL A 114 1.87 -26.10 23.40
CA VAL A 114 1.50 -25.70 22.05
C VAL A 114 1.12 -26.95 21.25
N GLU A 115 -0.06 -26.93 20.69
CA GLU A 115 -0.53 -27.91 19.72
C GLU A 115 -0.37 -27.34 18.34
N PHE A 116 0.56 -27.90 17.56
CA PHE A 116 0.68 -27.57 16.14
C PHE A 116 -0.25 -28.49 15.35
N SER A 117 -0.98 -27.89 14.41
CA SER A 117 -1.92 -28.57 13.54
C SER A 117 -1.61 -28.24 12.08
N VAL A 118 -1.63 -29.26 11.24
CA VAL A 118 -1.62 -29.12 9.79
C VAL A 118 -2.93 -29.68 9.24
N ASP A 119 -3.64 -28.84 8.49
CA ASP A 119 -4.89 -29.17 7.82
C ASP A 119 -4.66 -29.06 6.30
N ASN A 120 -4.92 -30.14 5.59
CA ASN A 120 -4.75 -30.22 4.13
C ASN A 120 -6.10 -30.21 3.38
N GLY A 121 -7.17 -29.82 4.06
CA GLY A 121 -8.53 -29.80 3.52
C GLY A 121 -9.20 -31.18 3.44
N ARG A 122 -8.48 -32.28 3.73
CA ARG A 122 -9.01 -33.66 3.78
C ARG A 122 -8.85 -34.24 5.18
N ASP A 123 -7.65 -34.10 5.73
CA ASP A 123 -7.28 -34.60 7.05
C ASP A 123 -6.58 -33.52 7.85
N ALA A 124 -6.81 -33.50 9.14
CA ALA A 124 -6.07 -32.65 10.09
C ALA A 124 -5.18 -33.51 10.95
N ASN A 125 -3.88 -33.23 10.95
CA ASN A 125 -2.91 -33.88 11.81
C ASN A 125 -2.39 -32.89 12.84
N SER A 126 -2.32 -33.26 14.10
CA SER A 126 -1.85 -32.39 15.17
C SER A 126 -0.83 -33.05 16.08
N LYS A 127 0.09 -32.24 16.61
CA LYS A 127 1.10 -32.68 17.58
C LYS A 127 1.21 -31.65 18.69
N THR A 128 0.97 -32.11 19.91
CA THR A 128 1.12 -31.30 21.13
C THR A 128 2.55 -31.38 21.63
N VAL A 129 3.16 -30.23 21.87
CA VAL A 129 4.54 -30.08 22.33
C VAL A 129 4.54 -29.34 23.67
N LEU A 130 5.35 -29.81 24.58
CA LEU A 130 5.72 -29.12 25.83
C LEU A 130 7.02 -28.32 25.55
N SER A 131 7.25 -27.26 26.31
CA SER A 131 8.56 -26.62 26.32
C SER A 131 9.61 -27.63 26.78
N GLU A 132 10.69 -27.78 25.99
CA GLU A 132 11.77 -28.69 26.37
C GLU A 132 12.48 -28.17 27.63
N PRO A 133 12.55 -28.96 28.73
CA PRO A 133 13.36 -28.54 29.87
C PRO A 133 14.86 -28.68 29.55
N ASP A 134 15.66 -27.82 30.16
CA ASP A 134 17.12 -27.95 30.12
C ASP A 134 17.58 -29.19 30.95
N GLN A 135 18.88 -29.44 30.93
CA GLN A 135 19.48 -30.52 31.73
C GLN A 135 19.25 -30.37 33.23
N ASN A 136 18.78 -29.21 33.69
CA ASN A 136 18.47 -28.91 35.10
C ASN A 136 16.96 -28.89 35.40
N GLY A 137 16.12 -29.23 34.40
CA GLY A 137 14.67 -29.21 34.52
C GLY A 137 14.01 -27.81 34.41
N GLN A 138 14.82 -26.79 34.04
CA GLN A 138 14.29 -25.47 33.79
C GLN A 138 13.85 -25.39 32.32
N PRO A 139 12.77 -24.69 31.97
CA PRO A 139 12.38 -24.46 30.58
C PRO A 139 13.46 -23.60 29.91
N VAL A 140 14.27 -24.22 29.03
CA VAL A 140 15.44 -23.57 28.39
C VAL A 140 15.02 -22.64 27.27
N SER A 141 13.87 -22.87 26.71
CA SER A 141 13.44 -22.15 25.51
C SER A 141 11.95 -21.94 25.59
N GLU A 142 11.55 -20.69 25.51
CA GLU A 142 10.17 -20.30 25.21
C GLU A 142 9.76 -20.71 23.77
N LYS A 143 10.65 -21.41 23.06
CA LYS A 143 10.44 -21.87 21.70
C LYS A 143 9.84 -23.30 21.72
N PHE A 144 8.70 -23.44 21.10
CA PHE A 144 8.05 -24.72 20.84
C PHE A 144 8.31 -25.11 19.39
N SER A 145 8.68 -26.36 19.11
CA SER A 145 8.91 -26.84 17.77
C SER A 145 8.36 -28.26 17.59
N ALA A 146 7.89 -28.54 16.37
CA ALA A 146 7.40 -29.86 15.98
C ALA A 146 7.65 -30.13 14.49
N GLU A 147 7.71 -31.42 14.15
CA GLU A 147 7.61 -31.87 12.77
C GLU A 147 6.22 -32.42 12.51
N LEU A 148 5.57 -31.96 11.45
CA LEU A 148 4.24 -32.34 11.03
C LEU A 148 4.32 -32.94 9.63
N THR A 149 3.67 -34.07 9.43
CA THR A 149 3.58 -34.73 8.11
C THR A 149 2.11 -34.84 7.71
N CYS A 150 1.80 -34.45 6.48
CA CYS A 150 0.46 -34.61 5.90
C CYS A 150 0.55 -35.08 4.44
N GLU A 151 -0.59 -35.42 3.86
CA GLU A 151 -0.67 -35.61 2.41
C GLU A 151 -0.52 -34.27 1.69
N LEU A 152 0.15 -34.29 0.53
CA LEU A 152 0.31 -33.11 -0.31
C LEU A 152 -1.01 -32.81 -1.02
N THR A 153 -1.52 -31.60 -0.82
CA THR A 153 -2.70 -31.05 -1.47
C THR A 153 -2.44 -29.63 -1.94
N ASP A 154 -3.40 -29.03 -2.65
CA ASP A 154 -3.28 -27.66 -3.16
C ASP A 154 -3.40 -26.59 -2.05
N ASP A 155 -4.04 -26.92 -0.92
CA ASP A 155 -4.23 -26.05 0.23
C ASP A 155 -3.75 -26.76 1.50
N ILE A 156 -2.71 -26.21 2.12
CA ILE A 156 -2.18 -26.70 3.40
C ILE A 156 -2.12 -25.54 4.39
N ALA A 157 -2.91 -25.60 5.45
CA ALA A 157 -2.93 -24.60 6.51
C ALA A 157 -2.21 -25.12 7.76
N ILE A 158 -1.27 -24.35 8.28
CA ILE A 158 -0.52 -24.65 9.51
C ILE A 158 -0.93 -23.66 10.59
N THR A 159 -1.31 -24.22 11.76
CA THR A 159 -1.85 -23.45 12.88
C THR A 159 -1.18 -23.89 14.18
N ALA A 160 -0.97 -22.93 15.10
CA ALA A 160 -0.54 -23.19 16.47
C ALA A 160 -1.69 -22.86 17.43
N VAL A 161 -1.96 -23.75 18.36
CA VAL A 161 -2.91 -23.55 19.46
C VAL A 161 -2.14 -23.54 20.76
N PHE A 162 -2.10 -22.38 21.41
CA PHE A 162 -1.50 -22.20 22.72
C PHE A 162 -2.50 -22.63 23.78
N ILE A 163 -2.11 -23.57 24.61
CA ILE A 163 -2.91 -24.15 25.68
C ILE A 163 -2.30 -23.71 27.00
N MET A 164 -3.00 -22.84 27.69
CA MET A 164 -2.59 -22.34 29.00
C MET A 164 -2.79 -23.39 30.10
N PRO A 165 -2.12 -23.29 31.25
CA PRO A 165 -2.29 -24.23 32.39
C PRO A 165 -3.73 -24.28 32.93
N ASP A 166 -4.50 -23.21 32.77
CA ASP A 166 -5.92 -23.12 33.16
C ASP A 166 -6.87 -23.77 32.14
N GLY A 167 -6.33 -24.33 31.05
CA GLY A 167 -7.09 -24.93 29.95
C GLY A 167 -7.56 -23.95 28.87
N THR A 168 -7.29 -22.67 29.00
CA THR A 168 -7.60 -21.68 27.96
C THR A 168 -6.82 -21.99 26.68
N ARG A 169 -7.51 -21.95 25.53
CA ARG A 169 -6.93 -22.25 24.22
C ARG A 169 -6.99 -20.98 23.35
N GLN A 170 -5.87 -20.64 22.77
CA GLN A 170 -5.74 -19.50 21.85
C GLN A 170 -5.10 -19.98 20.55
N THR A 171 -5.75 -19.70 19.42
CA THR A 171 -5.34 -20.19 18.10
C THR A 171 -4.66 -19.10 17.31
N GLN A 172 -3.52 -19.42 16.72
CA GLN A 172 -2.75 -18.55 15.84
C GLN A 172 -2.48 -19.26 14.51
N PRO A 173 -3.01 -18.76 13.37
CA PRO A 173 -2.58 -19.22 12.06
C PRO A 173 -1.10 -18.83 11.84
N LEU A 174 -0.31 -19.78 11.35
CA LEU A 174 1.11 -19.57 11.07
C LEU A 174 1.34 -19.33 9.58
N GLN A 175 0.92 -20.29 8.74
CA GLN A 175 1.18 -20.26 7.31
C GLN A 175 0.10 -21.01 6.52
N THR A 176 -0.15 -20.59 5.29
CA THR A 176 -0.93 -21.33 4.29
C THR A 176 -0.09 -21.48 3.03
N TYR A 177 -0.04 -22.66 2.46
CA TYR A 177 0.68 -23.01 1.24
C TYR A 177 -0.27 -23.38 0.13
#